data_078b244787ebe2e9622872960e8a3920
#
_entry.id   078b244787ebe2e9622872960e8a3920
#
_cell.length_a   1.000
_cell.length_b   1.000
_cell.length_c   1.000
_cell.angle_alpha   90.00
_cell.angle_beta   90.00
_cell.angle_gamma   90.00
#
_symmetry.space_group_name_H-M   'P 1'
#
loop_
_entity.id
_entity.type
_entity.pdbx_description
1 polymer ?
#
loop_
_entity_poly.entity_id
_entity_poly.type
_entity_poly.pdbx_seq_one_letter_code
_entity_poly.pdbx_strand_id
1 'polypeptide(L)'
;MEKVYERAFGANEWFVLANLLISLILIWKLPKKLSGLETAVHFTIGVFIGMFFDHTISIRPWDLYDVNDTSNYQIIDLLSYIMYGPYSYFFVYLYVKLNLNGYKNILYVTLWSILAVLIEWFTVKLGIFHYDKGYQMAWSFPIYAFVQTLQIMFYKISLKMEKRTNRGLSAKQ
;
A
#
# COMPACT_ATOMS: atom_id res chain seq x y z
N MET A 1 -18.97 11.65 -18.53
CA MET A 1 -20.24 11.03 -18.11
C MET A 1 -19.86 10.12 -16.94
N GLU A 2 -20.58 10.18 -15.83
CA GLU A 2 -20.34 9.31 -14.67
C GLU A 2 -20.62 7.86 -15.05
N LYS A 3 -19.69 6.95 -14.71
CA LYS A 3 -19.91 5.51 -14.81
C LYS A 3 -20.38 5.02 -13.44
N VAL A 4 -21.40 4.21 -13.43
CA VAL A 4 -21.94 3.56 -12.22
C VAL A 4 -21.86 2.06 -12.43
N TYR A 5 -21.08 1.37 -11.58
CA TYR A 5 -20.83 -0.06 -11.64
C TYR A 5 -21.77 -0.83 -10.71
N GLU A 6 -21.97 -0.32 -9.50
CA GLU A 6 -22.92 -0.85 -8.53
C GLU A 6 -23.66 0.29 -7.82
N ARG A 7 -24.85 0.01 -7.23
CA ARG A 7 -25.67 1.00 -6.51
C ARG A 7 -26.05 0.56 -5.11
N ALA A 8 -25.73 -0.66 -4.74
CA ALA A 8 -26.04 -1.22 -3.45
C ALA A 8 -24.74 -1.59 -2.73
N PHE A 9 -24.78 -1.57 -1.40
CA PHE A 9 -23.66 -2.01 -0.58
C PHE A 9 -23.36 -3.50 -0.86
N GLY A 10 -22.22 -3.78 -1.45
CA GLY A 10 -21.88 -5.06 -2.06
C GLY A 10 -20.66 -5.76 -1.46
N ALA A 11 -20.07 -6.64 -2.25
CA ALA A 11 -18.92 -7.44 -1.86
C ALA A 11 -17.62 -6.61 -1.74
N ASN A 12 -17.51 -5.54 -2.52
CA ASN A 12 -16.39 -4.60 -2.52
C ASN A 12 -16.28 -3.88 -1.17
N GLU A 13 -17.37 -3.30 -0.65
CA GLU A 13 -17.35 -2.61 0.64
C GLU A 13 -17.12 -3.58 1.80
N TRP A 14 -17.77 -4.73 1.79
CA TRP A 14 -17.53 -5.75 2.80
C TRP A 14 -16.07 -6.19 2.81
N PHE A 15 -15.44 -6.34 1.63
CA PHE A 15 -14.04 -6.68 1.55
C PHE A 15 -13.15 -5.57 2.14
N VAL A 16 -13.39 -4.30 1.77
CA VAL A 16 -12.62 -3.15 2.27
C VAL A 16 -12.72 -3.08 3.80
N LEU A 17 -13.94 -3.15 4.36
CA LEU A 17 -14.17 -3.07 5.80
C LEU A 17 -13.56 -4.26 6.55
N ALA A 18 -13.80 -5.49 6.08
CA ALA A 18 -13.27 -6.70 6.72
C ALA A 18 -11.74 -6.74 6.66
N ASN A 19 -11.15 -6.42 5.51
CA ASN A 19 -9.72 -6.38 5.33
C ASN A 19 -9.06 -5.33 6.24
N LEU A 20 -9.62 -4.12 6.29
CA LEU A 20 -9.13 -3.06 7.16
C LEU A 20 -9.20 -3.49 8.64
N LEU A 21 -10.33 -4.00 9.09
CA LEU A 21 -10.52 -4.44 10.48
C LEU A 21 -9.54 -5.56 10.85
N ILE A 22 -9.45 -6.60 10.02
CA ILE A 22 -8.53 -7.74 10.25
C ILE A 22 -7.08 -7.25 10.29
N SER A 23 -6.71 -6.40 9.37
CA SER A 23 -5.34 -5.86 9.28
C SER A 23 -4.96 -5.02 10.49
N LEU A 24 -5.87 -4.18 11.00
CA LEU A 24 -5.64 -3.39 12.21
C LEU A 24 -5.53 -4.29 13.47
N ILE A 25 -6.36 -5.32 13.58
CA ILE A 25 -6.25 -6.32 14.65
C ILE A 25 -4.90 -7.04 14.58
N LEU A 26 -4.43 -7.40 13.40
CA LEU A 26 -3.13 -8.04 13.22
C LEU A 26 -1.99 -7.09 13.62
N ILE A 27 -2.01 -5.83 13.22
CA ILE A 27 -1.02 -4.82 13.64
C ILE A 27 -0.97 -4.71 15.16
N TRP A 28 -2.13 -4.73 15.81
CA TRP A 28 -2.22 -4.64 17.28
C TRP A 28 -1.66 -5.88 17.98
N LYS A 29 -1.93 -7.08 17.44
CA LYS A 29 -1.51 -8.36 18.04
C LYS A 29 -0.07 -8.76 17.74
N LEU A 30 0.52 -8.29 16.65
CA LEU A 30 1.87 -8.67 16.26
C LEU A 30 2.92 -8.12 17.23
N PRO A 31 4.02 -8.88 17.50
CA PRO A 31 5.15 -8.37 18.27
C PRO A 31 5.72 -7.10 17.65
N LYS A 32 5.90 -6.06 18.47
CA LYS A 32 6.42 -4.77 18.00
C LYS A 32 7.86 -4.91 17.49
N LYS A 33 8.06 -4.72 16.18
CA LYS A 33 9.37 -4.69 15.51
C LYS A 33 9.73 -3.30 14.99
N LEU A 34 8.72 -2.45 14.84
CA LEU A 34 8.83 -1.05 14.48
C LEU A 34 8.43 -0.20 15.67
N SER A 35 9.05 0.94 15.85
CA SER A 35 8.63 1.95 16.81
C SER A 35 7.24 2.50 16.45
N GLY A 36 6.59 3.20 17.37
CA GLY A 36 5.30 3.84 17.09
C GLY A 36 5.38 4.84 15.94
N LEU A 37 6.47 5.60 15.87
CA LEU A 37 6.72 6.55 14.79
C LEU A 37 6.93 5.85 13.45
N GLU A 38 7.77 4.82 13.39
CA GLU A 38 7.98 4.04 12.16
C GLU A 38 6.67 3.39 11.69
N THR A 39 5.89 2.85 12.61
CA THR A 39 4.55 2.29 12.31
C THR A 39 3.66 3.35 11.67
N ALA A 40 3.53 4.52 12.29
CA ALA A 40 2.70 5.61 11.77
C ALA A 40 3.19 6.09 10.39
N VAL A 41 4.51 6.28 10.23
CA VAL A 41 5.10 6.73 8.96
C VAL A 41 4.83 5.73 7.84
N HIS A 42 5.11 4.44 8.03
CA HIS A 42 4.90 3.44 6.99
C HIS A 42 3.42 3.21 6.69
N PHE A 43 2.55 3.29 7.68
CA PHE A 43 1.11 3.29 7.48
C PHE A 43 0.67 4.47 6.59
N THR A 44 1.11 5.68 6.93
CA THR A 44 0.77 6.90 6.16
C THR A 44 1.33 6.85 4.73
N ILE A 45 2.53 6.30 4.53
CA ILE A 45 3.09 6.09 3.18
C ILE A 45 2.16 5.20 2.35
N GLY A 46 1.61 4.13 2.91
CA GLY A 46 0.66 3.27 2.20
C GLY A 46 -0.59 4.02 1.77
N VAL A 47 -1.21 4.74 2.70
CA VAL A 47 -2.39 5.57 2.42
C VAL A 47 -2.07 6.61 1.34
N PHE A 48 -0.96 7.32 1.48
CA PHE A 48 -0.53 8.33 0.50
C PHE A 48 -0.32 7.75 -0.90
N ILE A 49 0.33 6.59 -1.00
CA ILE A 49 0.59 5.94 -2.29
C ILE A 49 -0.72 5.53 -2.97
N GLY A 50 -1.68 4.94 -2.23
CA GLY A 50 -3.00 4.64 -2.76
C GLY A 50 -3.69 5.88 -3.32
N MET A 51 -3.78 6.94 -2.52
CA MET A 51 -4.32 8.22 -2.96
C MET A 51 -3.58 8.82 -4.17
N PHE A 52 -2.24 8.74 -4.17
CA PHE A 52 -1.41 9.30 -5.24
C PHE A 52 -1.73 8.65 -6.59
N PHE A 53 -1.78 7.32 -6.65
CA PHE A 53 -2.08 6.62 -7.90
C PHE A 53 -3.51 6.87 -8.35
N ASP A 54 -4.47 6.85 -7.43
CA ASP A 54 -5.85 7.11 -7.74
C ASP A 54 -6.08 8.56 -8.25
N HIS A 55 -5.38 9.54 -7.68
CA HIS A 55 -5.47 10.94 -8.11
C HIS A 55 -4.49 11.33 -9.23
N THR A 56 -3.81 10.38 -9.85
CA THR A 56 -2.91 10.62 -10.98
C THR A 56 -3.31 9.82 -12.21
N ILE A 57 -3.27 8.50 -12.14
CA ILE A 57 -3.50 7.63 -13.30
C ILE A 57 -4.95 7.18 -13.45
N SER A 58 -5.77 7.29 -12.41
CA SER A 58 -7.20 7.00 -12.45
C SER A 58 -8.04 8.21 -12.88
N ILE A 59 -7.46 9.40 -12.99
CA ILE A 59 -8.14 10.61 -13.46
C ILE A 59 -7.61 11.08 -14.80
N ARG A 60 -8.33 12.02 -15.46
CA ARG A 60 -7.88 12.62 -16.73
C ARG A 60 -6.52 13.32 -16.56
N PRO A 61 -5.64 13.26 -17.57
CA PRO A 61 -5.86 12.74 -18.94
C PRO A 61 -5.76 11.20 -19.08
N TRP A 62 -5.20 10.49 -18.11
CA TRP A 62 -4.92 9.06 -18.18
C TRP A 62 -6.18 8.22 -18.05
N ASP A 63 -6.90 8.32 -16.91
CA ASP A 63 -8.19 7.69 -16.68
C ASP A 63 -8.15 6.17 -16.98
N LEU A 64 -7.15 5.48 -16.37
CA LEU A 64 -6.81 4.10 -16.70
C LEU A 64 -7.63 3.07 -15.94
N TYR A 65 -8.22 3.47 -14.81
CA TYR A 65 -9.11 2.63 -14.02
C TYR A 65 -10.03 3.49 -13.14
N ASP A 66 -11.15 2.94 -12.73
CA ASP A 66 -12.03 3.47 -11.69
C ASP A 66 -11.98 2.57 -10.45
N VAL A 67 -12.31 3.10 -9.28
CA VAL A 67 -12.31 2.39 -8.01
C VAL A 67 -13.72 2.38 -7.42
N ASN A 68 -14.13 1.23 -6.87
CA ASN A 68 -15.42 0.99 -6.24
C ASN A 68 -16.62 1.22 -7.19
N ASP A 69 -17.73 1.78 -6.71
CA ASP A 69 -19.04 1.74 -7.38
C ASP A 69 -19.23 2.75 -8.48
N THR A 70 -18.49 3.84 -8.45
CA THR A 70 -18.64 4.91 -9.43
C THR A 70 -17.31 5.52 -9.84
N SER A 71 -17.28 6.16 -11.01
CA SER A 71 -16.12 6.94 -11.46
C SER A 71 -15.96 8.29 -10.73
N ASN A 72 -16.86 8.64 -9.82
CA ASN A 72 -16.77 9.81 -8.96
C ASN A 72 -16.37 9.40 -7.55
N TYR A 73 -15.63 10.26 -6.86
CA TYR A 73 -15.16 10.03 -5.51
C TYR A 73 -16.31 9.79 -4.50
N GLN A 74 -16.17 8.76 -3.68
CA GLN A 74 -17.10 8.38 -2.62
C GLN A 74 -16.37 8.19 -1.28
N ILE A 75 -17.12 8.12 -0.17
CA ILE A 75 -16.55 7.86 1.17
C ILE A 75 -15.84 6.51 1.24
N ILE A 76 -16.32 5.51 0.51
CA ILE A 76 -15.68 4.19 0.47
C ILE A 76 -14.27 4.24 -0.12
N ASP A 77 -13.99 5.16 -1.04
CA ASP A 77 -12.65 5.34 -1.60
C ASP A 77 -11.65 5.78 -0.53
N LEU A 78 -12.08 6.64 0.41
CA LEU A 78 -11.26 7.00 1.55
C LEU A 78 -10.90 5.79 2.42
N LEU A 79 -11.86 4.89 2.67
CA LEU A 79 -11.62 3.65 3.41
C LEU A 79 -10.70 2.72 2.64
N SER A 80 -10.83 2.65 1.32
CA SER A 80 -9.92 1.90 0.44
C SER A 80 -8.49 2.44 0.53
N TYR A 81 -8.30 3.77 0.59
CA TYR A 81 -6.95 4.35 0.79
C TYR A 81 -6.38 4.00 2.16
N ILE A 82 -7.18 4.09 3.23
CA ILE A 82 -6.75 3.70 4.58
C ILE A 82 -6.36 2.22 4.63
N MET A 83 -7.04 1.36 3.86
CA MET A 83 -6.73 -0.06 3.74
C MET A 83 -5.32 -0.33 3.20
N TYR A 84 -4.72 0.55 2.38
CA TYR A 84 -3.34 0.41 1.93
C TYR A 84 -2.30 0.67 3.02
N GLY A 85 -2.65 1.39 4.09
CA GLY A 85 -1.77 1.64 5.24
C GLY A 85 -1.24 0.35 5.88
N PRO A 86 -2.09 -0.60 6.30
CA PRO A 86 -1.68 -1.92 6.79
C PRO A 86 -0.75 -2.68 5.84
N TYR A 87 -1.00 -2.67 4.54
CA TYR A 87 -0.15 -3.39 3.58
C TYR A 87 1.28 -2.84 3.56
N SER A 88 1.42 -1.51 3.55
CA SER A 88 2.71 -0.84 3.66
C SER A 88 3.42 -1.15 4.98
N TYR A 89 2.68 -1.14 6.09
CA TYR A 89 3.20 -1.54 7.39
C TYR A 89 3.70 -2.99 7.38
N PHE A 90 2.89 -3.96 6.92
CA PHE A 90 3.28 -5.37 6.89
C PHE A 90 4.49 -5.63 5.99
N PHE A 91 4.57 -4.93 4.88
CA PHE A 91 5.73 -5.00 4.00
C PHE A 91 7.02 -4.64 4.76
N VAL A 92 7.06 -3.51 5.44
CA VAL A 92 8.26 -3.09 6.19
C VAL A 92 8.46 -3.92 7.46
N TYR A 93 7.39 -4.27 8.16
CA TYR A 93 7.44 -5.14 9.34
C TYR A 93 8.10 -6.49 9.03
N LEU A 94 7.69 -7.16 7.96
CA LEU A 94 8.28 -8.45 7.56
C LEU A 94 9.69 -8.28 7.02
N TYR A 95 9.98 -7.20 6.32
CA TYR A 95 11.33 -6.85 5.88
C TYR A 95 12.31 -6.78 7.07
N VAL A 96 11.92 -6.08 8.12
CA VAL A 96 12.68 -5.95 9.36
C VAL A 96 12.77 -7.27 10.11
N LYS A 97 11.65 -7.98 10.26
CA LYS A 97 11.59 -9.26 10.96
C LYS A 97 12.50 -10.32 10.32
N LEU A 98 12.59 -10.36 9.00
CA LEU A 98 13.40 -11.31 8.23
C LEU A 98 14.87 -10.86 8.08
N ASN A 99 15.21 -9.65 8.54
CA ASN A 99 16.58 -9.09 8.47
C ASN A 99 17.19 -9.21 7.06
N LEU A 100 16.45 -8.76 6.06
CA LEU A 100 16.80 -8.96 4.65
C LEU A 100 17.90 -7.99 4.19
N ASN A 101 18.83 -8.53 3.37
CA ASN A 101 19.92 -7.75 2.79
C ASN A 101 20.38 -8.37 1.45
N GLY A 102 21.21 -7.62 0.69
CA GLY A 102 21.78 -8.09 -0.57
C GLY A 102 20.71 -8.51 -1.57
N TYR A 103 20.94 -9.63 -2.25
CA TYR A 103 20.04 -10.18 -3.29
C TYR A 103 18.64 -10.59 -2.74
N LYS A 104 18.54 -10.86 -1.42
CA LYS A 104 17.27 -11.19 -0.78
C LYS A 104 16.25 -10.05 -0.87
N ASN A 105 16.73 -8.79 -1.00
CA ASN A 105 15.83 -7.66 -1.21
C ASN A 105 15.10 -7.77 -2.56
N ILE A 106 15.79 -8.20 -3.61
CA ILE A 106 15.20 -8.36 -4.95
C ILE A 106 14.11 -9.45 -4.88
N LEU A 107 14.45 -10.61 -4.31
CA LEU A 107 13.49 -11.71 -4.16
C LEU A 107 12.27 -11.27 -3.33
N TYR A 108 12.49 -10.55 -2.24
CA TYR A 108 11.43 -10.05 -1.38
C TYR A 108 10.48 -9.10 -2.11
N VAL A 109 11.02 -8.09 -2.81
CA VAL A 109 10.22 -7.16 -3.62
C VAL A 109 9.45 -7.92 -4.70
N THR A 110 10.10 -8.86 -5.40
CA THR A 110 9.43 -9.66 -6.44
C THR A 110 8.25 -10.46 -5.88
N LEU A 111 8.45 -11.17 -4.76
CA LEU A 111 7.40 -11.98 -4.13
C LEU A 111 6.23 -11.11 -3.63
N TRP A 112 6.52 -9.96 -3.03
CA TRP A 112 5.49 -9.00 -2.61
C TRP A 112 4.74 -8.38 -3.79
N SER A 113 5.44 -8.09 -4.89
CA SER A 113 4.79 -7.57 -6.10
C SER A 113 3.87 -8.62 -6.73
N ILE A 114 4.28 -9.89 -6.75
CA ILE A 114 3.40 -10.99 -7.18
C ILE A 114 2.18 -11.10 -6.27
N LEU A 115 2.39 -11.06 -4.95
CA LEU A 115 1.28 -11.09 -3.98
C LEU A 115 0.33 -9.91 -4.19
N ALA A 116 0.86 -8.70 -4.42
CA ALA A 116 0.05 -7.52 -4.68
C ALA A 116 -0.81 -7.67 -5.95
N VAL A 117 -0.23 -8.19 -7.05
CA VAL A 117 -0.98 -8.49 -8.29
C VAL A 117 -2.05 -9.55 -8.05
N LEU A 118 -1.79 -10.57 -7.24
CA LEU A 118 -2.80 -11.59 -6.89
C LEU A 118 -3.95 -11.01 -6.08
N ILE A 119 -3.65 -10.11 -5.14
CA ILE A 119 -4.69 -9.37 -4.39
C ILE A 119 -5.49 -8.48 -5.33
N GLU A 120 -4.83 -7.72 -6.20
CA GLU A 120 -5.48 -6.87 -7.22
C GLU A 120 -6.40 -7.70 -8.13
N TRP A 121 -5.92 -8.86 -8.61
CA TRP A 121 -6.76 -9.77 -9.40
C TRP A 121 -8.03 -10.20 -8.64
N PHE A 122 -7.90 -10.45 -7.35
CA PHE A 122 -9.05 -10.79 -6.51
C PHE A 122 -9.98 -9.60 -6.33
N THR A 123 -9.44 -8.40 -6.09
CA THR A 123 -10.22 -7.16 -5.90
C THR A 123 -10.93 -6.70 -7.17
N VAL A 124 -10.35 -6.94 -8.35
CA VAL A 124 -11.05 -6.76 -9.64
C VAL A 124 -12.31 -7.64 -9.72
N LYS A 125 -12.21 -8.90 -9.27
CA LYS A 125 -13.38 -9.81 -9.26
C LYS A 125 -14.45 -9.40 -8.25
N LEU A 126 -14.09 -8.66 -7.22
CA LEU A 126 -15.01 -8.11 -6.23
C LEU A 126 -15.59 -6.76 -6.63
N GLY A 127 -15.22 -6.21 -7.79
CA GLY A 127 -15.72 -4.92 -8.24
C GLY A 127 -15.04 -3.71 -7.58
N ILE A 128 -13.84 -3.88 -6.99
CA ILE A 128 -13.09 -2.75 -6.42
C ILE A 128 -12.32 -2.00 -7.50
N PHE A 129 -11.75 -2.70 -8.49
CA PHE A 129 -11.06 -2.08 -9.61
C PHE A 129 -11.78 -2.36 -10.93
N HIS A 130 -11.99 -1.32 -11.71
CA HIS A 130 -12.59 -1.35 -13.05
C HIS A 130 -11.60 -0.76 -14.05
N TYR A 131 -10.91 -1.62 -14.82
CA TYR A 131 -9.91 -1.17 -15.79
C TYR A 131 -10.56 -0.51 -17.00
N ASP A 132 -9.92 0.55 -17.47
CA ASP A 132 -10.35 1.33 -18.64
C ASP A 132 -9.18 1.62 -19.58
N LYS A 133 -9.46 2.16 -20.74
CA LYS A 133 -8.49 2.62 -21.77
C LYS A 133 -7.33 1.63 -22.03
N GLY A 134 -7.61 0.35 -21.93
CA GLY A 134 -6.64 -0.70 -22.23
C GLY A 134 -5.62 -0.97 -21.14
N TYR A 135 -5.83 -0.46 -19.91
CA TYR A 135 -4.99 -0.82 -18.78
C TYR A 135 -5.03 -2.33 -18.56
N GLN A 136 -3.86 -2.91 -18.30
CA GLN A 136 -3.72 -4.34 -18.05
C GLN A 136 -3.06 -4.58 -16.70
N MET A 137 -3.54 -5.57 -15.97
CA MET A 137 -3.02 -5.97 -14.66
C MET A 137 -1.50 -6.21 -14.67
N ALA A 138 -0.95 -6.67 -15.78
CA ALA A 138 0.50 -6.86 -15.92
C ALA A 138 1.32 -5.57 -15.69
N TRP A 139 0.71 -4.40 -15.93
CA TRP A 139 1.36 -3.11 -15.69
C TRP A 139 1.42 -2.73 -14.21
N SER A 140 0.60 -3.34 -13.38
CA SER A 140 0.63 -3.16 -11.92
C SER A 140 1.90 -3.74 -11.31
N PHE A 141 2.45 -4.83 -11.86
CA PHE A 141 3.65 -5.48 -11.32
C PHE A 141 4.86 -4.53 -11.21
N PRO A 142 5.31 -3.85 -12.28
CA PRO A 142 6.42 -2.89 -12.17
C PRO A 142 6.10 -1.70 -11.27
N ILE A 143 4.84 -1.26 -11.19
CA ILE A 143 4.42 -0.19 -10.29
C ILE A 143 4.61 -0.64 -8.83
N TYR A 144 4.13 -1.83 -8.47
CA TYR A 144 4.31 -2.37 -7.12
C TYR A 144 5.80 -2.58 -6.79
N ALA A 145 6.59 -3.14 -7.71
CA ALA A 145 8.02 -3.34 -7.50
C ALA A 145 8.76 -2.01 -7.27
N PHE A 146 8.41 -0.97 -8.01
CA PHE A 146 8.96 0.37 -7.86
C PHE A 146 8.62 0.96 -6.49
N VAL A 147 7.33 0.97 -6.12
CA VAL A 147 6.85 1.50 -4.83
C VAL A 147 7.50 0.79 -3.65
N GLN A 148 7.55 -0.54 -3.68
CA GLN A 148 8.15 -1.35 -2.62
C GLN A 148 9.65 -1.13 -2.51
N THR A 149 10.34 -0.92 -3.62
CA THR A 149 11.76 -0.54 -3.64
C THR A 149 11.96 0.81 -2.97
N LEU A 150 11.14 1.81 -3.29
CA LEU A 150 11.18 3.12 -2.64
C LEU A 150 10.93 3.01 -1.13
N GLN A 151 10.02 2.16 -0.68
CA GLN A 151 9.77 1.94 0.74
C GLN A 151 10.98 1.37 1.48
N ILE A 152 11.68 0.38 0.89
CA ILE A 152 12.92 -0.16 1.47
C ILE A 152 14.00 0.93 1.51
N MET A 153 14.15 1.71 0.47
CA MET A 153 15.12 2.82 0.42
C MET A 153 14.81 3.84 1.52
N PHE A 154 13.57 4.25 1.65
CA PHE A 154 13.11 5.19 2.67
C PHE A 154 13.40 4.66 4.08
N TYR A 155 13.05 3.40 4.36
CA TYR A 155 13.34 2.77 5.65
C TYR A 155 14.83 2.77 5.97
N LYS A 156 15.68 2.39 5.01
CA LYS A 156 17.15 2.39 5.20
C LYS A 156 17.73 3.78 5.44
N ILE A 157 17.20 4.79 4.76
CA ILE A 157 17.61 6.19 4.94
C ILE A 157 17.23 6.66 6.35
N SER A 158 16.01 6.39 6.81
CA SER A 158 15.52 6.75 8.14
C SER A 158 16.39 6.16 9.24
N LEU A 159 16.73 4.86 9.15
CA LEU A 159 17.66 4.22 10.08
C LEU A 159 19.06 4.86 10.10
N LYS A 160 19.58 5.26 8.94
CA LYS A 160 20.89 5.91 8.84
C LYS A 160 20.88 7.30 9.50
N MET A 161 19.79 8.02 9.33
CA MET A 161 19.62 9.35 9.95
C MET A 161 19.52 9.24 11.48
N GLU A 162 18.71 8.31 11.98
CA GLU A 162 18.58 8.05 13.42
C GLU A 162 19.93 7.73 14.07
N LYS A 163 20.71 6.82 13.48
CA LYS A 163 22.05 6.47 13.96
C LYS A 163 23.01 7.66 13.99
N ARG A 164 22.91 8.58 13.02
CA ARG A 164 23.73 9.82 13.00
C ARG A 164 23.33 10.78 14.12
N THR A 165 22.03 10.96 14.32
CA THR A 165 21.51 11.84 15.37
C THR A 165 21.93 11.34 16.75
N ASN A 166 21.80 10.05 17.03
CA ASN A 166 22.17 9.45 18.29
C ASN A 166 23.68 9.56 18.57
N ARG A 167 24.54 9.37 17.55
CA ARG A 167 26.00 9.59 17.68
C ARG A 167 26.35 11.05 17.96
N GLY A 168 25.64 12.00 17.32
CA GLY A 168 25.86 13.43 17.57
C GLY A 168 25.46 13.88 18.97
N LEU A 169 24.43 13.28 19.54
CA LEU A 169 24.03 13.52 20.95
C LEU A 169 25.02 12.93 21.94
N SER A 170 25.50 11.71 21.70
CA SER A 170 26.49 11.04 22.55
C SER A 170 27.88 11.71 22.54
N ALA A 171 28.24 12.45 21.49
CA ALA A 171 29.51 13.19 21.39
C ALA A 171 29.46 14.56 22.06
N LYS A 172 28.30 15.01 22.52
CA LYS A 172 28.10 16.31 23.22
C LYS A 172 27.93 16.15 24.74
N GLN A 173 27.89 14.93 25.23
CA GLN A 173 27.95 14.60 26.68
C GLN A 173 29.39 14.24 27.09
#